data_68a8385fb5978b759306ac6525cf616c
#
_entry.id   68a8385fb5978b759306ac6525cf616c
#
_cell.length_a   1.000
_cell.length_b   1.000
_cell.length_c   1.000
_cell.angle_alpha   90.00
_cell.angle_beta   90.00
_cell.angle_gamma   90.00
#
_symmetry.space_group_name_H-M   'P 1'
#
loop_
_entity.id
_entity.type
_entity.pdbx_description
1 polymer ?
#
loop_
_entity_poly.entity_id
_entity_poly.type
_entity_poly.pdbx_seq_one_letter_code
_entity_poly.pdbx_strand_id
1 'polypeptide(L)'
;AYEIRPRDWSSDVCSSDLLNRVVSLFRQRGFAIDSLAIGRTHEAHISRITIVVDGSKTGVEQVVKQLYKIIEIRKVSDITDDQRVERELALVKVTSKSATSRAEIMQIVDIYRARVVDVALGSLTVEVTGPTDKIDSVVGLLRGYGIKEMVRTGVVAVTRGAGVAADSSKLHVVA
;
A
#
# COMPACT_ATOMS: atom_id res chain seq x y z
N ALA A 1 -7.01 6.11 -2.48
CA ALA A 1 -7.47 4.93 -3.22
C ALA A 1 -8.32 5.38 -4.40
N TYR A 2 -8.16 4.74 -5.57
CA TYR A 2 -8.87 5.07 -6.82
C TYR A 2 -9.96 4.04 -7.09
N GLU A 3 -11.20 4.51 -7.32
CA GLU A 3 -12.30 3.68 -7.75
C GLU A 3 -12.51 3.87 -9.26
N ILE A 4 -12.37 2.79 -10.03
CA ILE A 4 -12.41 2.80 -11.47
C ILE A 4 -13.52 1.87 -11.96
N ARG A 5 -14.42 2.37 -12.83
CA ARG A 5 -15.37 1.55 -13.59
C ARG A 5 -14.93 1.42 -15.04
N PRO A 6 -14.72 0.21 -15.54
CA PRO A 6 -14.77 -0.05 -16.99
C PRO A 6 -16.23 -0.15 -17.45
N ARG A 7 -16.50 0.34 -18.65
CA ARG A 7 -17.84 0.30 -19.24
C ARG A 7 -18.25 -1.06 -19.80
N ASP A 8 -17.30 -1.91 -20.15
CA ASP A 8 -17.55 -3.29 -20.58
C ASP A 8 -16.35 -4.16 -20.21
N TRP A 9 -16.60 -5.17 -19.40
CA TRP A 9 -15.58 -6.14 -19.01
C TRP A 9 -15.52 -7.25 -20.05
N SER A 10 -14.78 -7.05 -21.09
CA SER A 10 -14.23 -8.14 -21.88
C SER A 10 -12.71 -8.01 -21.84
N SER A 11 -12.09 -8.87 -21.04
CA SER A 11 -10.66 -9.16 -20.95
C SER A 11 -9.73 -8.18 -20.20
N ASP A 12 -8.69 -8.73 -19.65
CA ASP A 12 -7.61 -8.24 -18.81
C ASP A 12 -6.82 -7.00 -19.29
N VAL A 13 -7.18 -6.41 -20.40
CA VAL A 13 -6.46 -5.30 -21.04
C VAL A 13 -6.78 -3.94 -20.38
N CYS A 14 -7.98 -3.79 -19.81
CA CYS A 14 -8.43 -2.48 -19.32
C CYS A 14 -7.70 -1.99 -18.05
N SER A 15 -7.25 -2.90 -17.17
CA SER A 15 -6.56 -2.52 -15.94
C SER A 15 -5.12 -2.06 -16.18
N SER A 16 -4.42 -2.65 -17.16
CA SER A 16 -3.05 -2.29 -17.50
C SER A 16 -2.97 -0.90 -18.15
N ASP A 17 -3.89 -0.58 -19.06
CA ASP A 17 -3.91 0.71 -19.74
C ASP A 17 -4.21 1.87 -18.79
N LEU A 18 -5.13 1.66 -17.87
CA LEU A 18 -5.43 2.66 -16.87
C LEU A 18 -4.26 2.90 -15.90
N LEU A 19 -3.64 1.82 -15.41
CA LEU A 19 -2.46 1.94 -14.57
C LEU A 19 -1.35 2.71 -15.30
N ASN A 20 -1.10 2.39 -16.56
CA ASN A 20 -0.12 3.08 -17.39
C ASN A 20 -0.44 4.57 -17.54
N ARG A 21 -1.71 4.94 -17.75
CA ARG A 21 -2.15 6.34 -17.83
C ARG A 21 -1.94 7.07 -16.51
N VAL A 22 -2.33 6.45 -15.39
CA VAL A 22 -2.14 7.02 -14.04
C VAL A 22 -0.65 7.24 -13.76
N VAL A 23 0.18 6.21 -13.90
CA VAL A 23 1.63 6.31 -13.65
C VAL A 23 2.30 7.31 -14.58
N SER A 24 1.91 7.35 -15.87
CA SER A 24 2.43 8.31 -16.84
C SER A 24 2.08 9.75 -16.47
N LEU A 25 0.86 9.97 -15.97
CA LEU A 25 0.41 11.29 -15.52
C LEU A 25 1.26 11.77 -14.32
N PHE A 26 1.51 10.92 -13.34
CA PHE A 26 2.36 11.26 -12.20
C PHE A 26 3.79 11.58 -12.66
N ARG A 27 4.36 10.73 -13.53
CA ARG A 27 5.71 10.93 -14.08
C ARG A 27 5.85 12.22 -14.87
N GLN A 28 4.88 12.52 -15.75
CA GLN A 28 4.89 13.76 -16.57
C GLN A 28 4.82 15.03 -15.72
N ARG A 29 4.26 14.94 -14.53
CA ARG A 29 4.10 16.06 -13.60
C ARG A 29 5.19 16.11 -12.53
N GLY A 30 6.14 15.17 -12.55
CA GLY A 30 7.24 15.13 -11.58
C GLY A 30 6.84 14.69 -10.18
N PHE A 31 5.69 14.01 -10.02
CA PHE A 31 5.30 13.42 -8.74
C PHE A 31 6.06 12.13 -8.48
N ALA A 32 6.68 12.02 -7.31
CA ALA A 32 7.20 10.77 -6.81
C ALA A 32 6.06 9.93 -6.22
N ILE A 33 5.94 8.69 -6.68
CA ILE A 33 5.03 7.71 -6.11
C ILE A 33 5.84 6.85 -5.13
N ASP A 34 5.51 6.94 -3.84
CA ASP A 34 6.16 6.14 -2.81
C ASP A 34 5.57 4.74 -2.72
N SER A 35 4.26 4.64 -2.89
CA SER A 35 3.57 3.35 -2.87
C SER A 35 2.31 3.38 -3.73
N LEU A 36 2.00 2.22 -4.33
CA LEU A 36 0.82 2.01 -5.14
C LEU A 36 0.25 0.63 -4.84
N ALA A 37 -0.97 0.58 -4.34
CA ALA A 37 -1.69 -0.66 -4.08
C ALA A 37 -3.01 -0.68 -4.85
N ILE A 38 -3.30 -1.81 -5.51
CA ILE A 38 -4.52 -2.00 -6.30
C ILE A 38 -5.26 -3.23 -5.79
N GLY A 39 -6.55 -3.09 -5.54
CA GLY A 39 -7.40 -4.19 -5.09
C GLY A 39 -8.82 -4.08 -5.64
N ARG A 40 -9.51 -5.22 -5.73
CA ARG A 40 -10.95 -5.25 -6.05
C ARG A 40 -11.74 -4.74 -4.85
N THR A 41 -12.86 -4.07 -5.12
CA THR A 41 -13.82 -3.68 -4.08
C THR A 41 -14.90 -4.74 -3.92
N HIS A 42 -15.84 -4.50 -3.00
CA HIS A 42 -17.04 -5.33 -2.85
C HIS A 42 -18.04 -5.18 -4.02
N GLU A 43 -17.92 -4.09 -4.78
CA GLU A 43 -18.72 -3.89 -5.99
C GLU A 43 -18.03 -4.59 -7.18
N ALA A 44 -18.84 -5.33 -7.96
CA ALA A 44 -18.35 -5.96 -9.17
C ALA A 44 -17.86 -4.89 -10.16
N HIS A 45 -16.73 -5.18 -10.83
CA HIS A 45 -16.11 -4.29 -11.83
C HIS A 45 -15.55 -2.97 -11.28
N ILE A 46 -15.41 -2.83 -9.96
CA ILE A 46 -14.76 -1.67 -9.35
C ILE A 46 -13.47 -2.11 -8.67
N SER A 47 -12.38 -1.45 -9.03
CA SER A 47 -11.10 -1.60 -8.35
C SER A 47 -10.73 -0.31 -7.62
N ARG A 48 -10.11 -0.46 -6.47
CA ARG A 48 -9.58 0.64 -5.68
C ARG A 48 -8.06 0.70 -5.86
N ILE A 49 -7.55 1.89 -6.14
CA ILE A 49 -6.11 2.16 -6.15
C ILE A 49 -5.80 3.08 -4.97
N THR A 50 -4.87 2.70 -4.11
CA THR A 50 -4.32 3.59 -3.09
C THR A 50 -2.94 4.04 -3.57
N ILE A 51 -2.73 5.35 -3.67
CA ILE A 51 -1.44 5.93 -4.05
C ILE A 51 -0.95 6.79 -2.89
N VAL A 52 0.29 6.58 -2.49
CA VAL A 52 1.03 7.44 -1.59
C VAL A 52 2.02 8.24 -2.43
N VAL A 53 1.99 9.56 -2.29
CA VAL A 53 2.87 10.49 -3.01
C VAL A 53 3.57 11.41 -2.02
N ASP A 54 4.78 11.85 -2.36
CA ASP A 54 5.46 12.90 -1.62
C ASP A 54 4.78 14.25 -1.89
N GLY A 55 3.97 14.70 -0.94
CA GLY A 55 3.22 15.96 -1.00
C GLY A 55 4.07 17.23 -0.85
N SER A 56 5.36 17.10 -0.52
CA SER A 56 6.25 18.24 -0.24
C SER A 56 6.53 19.11 -1.47
N LYS A 57 6.37 18.57 -2.67
CA LYS A 57 6.80 19.20 -3.94
C LYS A 57 5.68 19.76 -4.79
N THR A 58 4.41 19.38 -4.56
CA THR A 58 3.34 19.81 -5.47
C THR A 58 1.97 19.70 -4.80
N GLY A 59 1.09 20.66 -5.08
CA GLY A 59 -0.25 20.68 -4.51
C GLY A 59 -1.05 19.43 -4.91
N VAL A 60 -1.46 18.64 -3.94
CA VAL A 60 -2.30 17.42 -4.07
C VAL A 60 -3.57 17.70 -4.89
N GLU A 61 -4.13 18.92 -4.78
CA GLU A 61 -5.27 19.35 -5.58
C GLU A 61 -5.03 19.27 -7.09
N GLN A 62 -3.80 19.54 -7.56
CA GLN A 62 -3.48 19.46 -8.99
C GLN A 62 -3.50 18.01 -9.46
N VAL A 63 -3.01 17.07 -8.64
CA VAL A 63 -3.06 15.62 -8.92
C VAL A 63 -4.52 15.20 -9.09
N VAL A 64 -5.36 15.53 -8.12
CA VAL A 64 -6.79 15.21 -8.11
C VAL A 64 -7.46 15.72 -9.39
N LYS A 65 -7.24 17.00 -9.74
CA LYS A 65 -7.81 17.61 -10.96
C LYS A 65 -7.36 16.92 -12.25
N GLN A 66 -6.11 16.43 -12.29
CA GLN A 66 -5.60 15.73 -13.47
C GLN A 66 -6.14 14.32 -13.58
N LEU A 67 -6.30 13.64 -12.47
CA LEU A 67 -6.85 12.28 -12.42
C LEU A 67 -8.31 12.25 -12.91
N TYR A 68 -9.12 13.26 -12.59
CA TYR A 68 -10.49 13.38 -13.10
C TYR A 68 -10.58 13.52 -14.62
N LYS A 69 -9.47 13.80 -15.33
CA LYS A 69 -9.46 13.82 -16.81
C LYS A 69 -9.40 12.41 -17.41
N ILE A 70 -9.11 11.40 -16.61
CA ILE A 70 -9.09 10.02 -17.05
C ILE A 70 -10.53 9.48 -16.96
N ILE A 71 -11.12 9.16 -18.10
CA ILE A 71 -12.55 8.80 -18.22
C ILE A 71 -12.92 7.58 -17.37
N GLU A 72 -11.98 6.66 -17.20
CA GLU A 72 -12.15 5.42 -16.45
C GLU A 72 -12.17 5.65 -14.93
N ILE A 73 -11.73 6.82 -14.47
CA ILE A 73 -11.72 7.16 -13.05
C ILE A 73 -13.07 7.70 -12.62
N ARG A 74 -13.72 6.98 -11.72
CA ARG A 74 -15.04 7.34 -11.23
C ARG A 74 -15.01 8.41 -10.16
N LYS A 75 -14.06 8.31 -9.25
CA LYS A 75 -13.88 9.26 -8.14
C LYS A 75 -12.44 9.27 -7.61
N VAL A 76 -12.00 10.46 -7.18
CA VAL A 76 -10.71 10.74 -6.53
C VAL A 76 -11.00 11.37 -5.17
N SER A 77 -10.44 10.86 -4.07
CA SER A 77 -10.47 11.49 -2.75
C SER A 77 -9.07 11.60 -2.20
N ASP A 78 -8.74 12.77 -1.74
CA ASP A 78 -7.61 12.99 -0.87
C ASP A 78 -8.07 12.69 0.57
N ILE A 79 -7.35 11.80 1.24
CA ILE A 79 -7.60 11.43 2.65
C ILE A 79 -6.41 11.73 3.55
N THR A 80 -5.53 12.61 3.09
CA THR A 80 -4.32 12.97 3.83
C THR A 80 -4.65 13.48 5.23
N ASP A 81 -5.62 14.40 5.33
CA ASP A 81 -6.04 15.01 6.59
C ASP A 81 -7.20 14.27 7.28
N ASP A 82 -7.77 13.26 6.64
CA ASP A 82 -8.89 12.51 7.20
C ASP A 82 -8.43 11.51 8.28
N GLN A 83 -9.30 11.28 9.28
CA GLN A 83 -9.12 10.12 10.15
C GLN A 83 -9.25 8.84 9.34
N ARG A 84 -8.16 8.08 9.24
CA ARG A 84 -8.10 6.87 8.40
C ARG A 84 -7.58 5.66 9.17
N VAL A 85 -7.89 4.51 8.65
CA VAL A 85 -7.23 3.25 8.99
C VAL A 85 -6.36 2.86 7.82
N GLU A 86 -5.06 2.82 8.02
CA GLU A 86 -4.10 2.39 7.02
C GLU A 86 -3.41 1.10 7.45
N ARG A 87 -3.12 0.25 6.48
CA ARG A 87 -2.40 -1.00 6.68
C ARG A 87 -1.49 -1.30 5.51
N GLU A 88 -0.37 -1.88 5.85
CA GLU A 88 0.59 -2.43 4.92
C GLU A 88 1.01 -3.81 5.42
N LEU A 89 1.33 -4.73 4.53
CA LEU A 89 1.92 -6.03 4.85
C LEU A 89 3.34 -6.08 4.30
N ALA A 90 4.27 -6.58 5.11
CA ALA A 90 5.62 -6.89 4.68
C ALA A 90 5.96 -8.35 4.98
N LEU A 91 6.64 -8.99 4.06
CA LEU A 91 7.30 -10.28 4.24
C LEU A 91 8.81 -10.05 4.26
N VAL A 92 9.45 -10.42 5.36
CA VAL A 92 10.87 -10.17 5.58
C VAL A 92 11.57 -11.48 5.87
N LYS A 93 12.45 -11.91 4.98
CA LYS A 93 13.29 -13.09 5.15
C LYS A 93 14.61 -12.69 5.75
N VAL A 94 14.87 -13.16 6.98
CA VAL A 94 16.07 -12.82 7.76
C VAL A 94 16.95 -14.02 7.98
N THR A 95 18.23 -13.78 8.12
CA THR A 95 19.22 -14.81 8.47
C THR A 95 19.07 -15.19 9.94
N SER A 96 19.09 -16.50 10.22
CA SER A 96 19.05 -17.07 11.57
C SER A 96 20.03 -18.22 11.65
N LYS A 97 21.31 -17.91 11.95
CA LYS A 97 22.41 -18.89 11.94
C LYS A 97 22.56 -19.64 13.27
N SER A 98 22.08 -19.09 14.37
CA SER A 98 22.23 -19.65 15.71
C SER A 98 20.88 -19.73 16.43
N ALA A 99 20.80 -20.56 17.47
CA ALA A 99 19.64 -20.63 18.34
C ALA A 99 19.39 -19.28 19.05
N THR A 100 20.45 -18.58 19.42
CA THR A 100 20.36 -17.25 20.05
C THR A 100 19.73 -16.23 19.13
N SER A 101 20.25 -16.07 17.90
CA SER A 101 19.66 -15.13 16.93
C SER A 101 18.22 -15.48 16.60
N ARG A 102 17.87 -16.76 16.58
CA ARG A 102 16.49 -17.21 16.39
C ARG A 102 15.59 -16.78 17.53
N ALA A 103 16.03 -16.96 18.79
CA ALA A 103 15.28 -16.56 19.97
C ALA A 103 15.05 -15.04 20.00
N GLU A 104 16.07 -14.24 19.67
CA GLU A 104 15.98 -12.78 19.61
C GLU A 104 15.00 -12.31 18.52
N ILE A 105 15.05 -12.92 17.33
CA ILE A 105 14.08 -12.61 16.25
C ILE A 105 12.66 -12.95 16.70
N MET A 106 12.45 -14.09 17.38
CA MET A 106 11.14 -14.46 17.91
C MET A 106 10.62 -13.46 18.92
N GLN A 107 11.48 -12.91 19.81
CA GLN A 107 11.10 -11.85 20.74
C GLN A 107 10.63 -10.58 20.00
N ILE A 108 11.33 -10.17 18.93
CA ILE A 108 10.90 -9.03 18.10
C ILE A 108 9.52 -9.31 17.50
N VAL A 109 9.34 -10.51 16.95
CA VAL A 109 8.06 -10.95 16.34
C VAL A 109 6.93 -10.85 17.38
N ASP A 110 7.14 -11.31 18.60
CA ASP A 110 6.14 -11.29 19.67
C ASP A 110 5.80 -9.86 20.12
N ILE A 111 6.82 -9.02 20.35
CA ILE A 111 6.64 -7.62 20.77
C ILE A 111 5.79 -6.84 19.76
N TYR A 112 6.07 -7.02 18.48
CA TYR A 112 5.37 -6.32 17.42
C TYR A 112 4.10 -7.03 16.93
N ARG A 113 3.73 -8.17 17.54
CA ARG A 113 2.59 -9.00 17.12
C ARG A 113 2.68 -9.32 15.62
N ALA A 114 3.87 -9.66 15.18
CA ALA A 114 4.16 -10.19 13.85
C ALA A 114 3.99 -11.71 13.85
N ARG A 115 4.23 -12.38 12.74
CA ARG A 115 4.12 -13.84 12.62
C ARG A 115 5.33 -14.40 11.89
N VAL A 116 5.81 -15.55 12.32
CA VAL A 116 6.74 -16.35 11.52
C VAL A 116 5.90 -17.24 10.59
N VAL A 117 6.08 -17.09 9.28
CA VAL A 117 5.33 -17.83 8.26
C VAL A 117 6.16 -18.92 7.59
N ASP A 118 7.49 -18.86 7.71
CA ASP A 118 8.39 -19.90 7.22
C ASP A 118 9.62 -20.01 8.11
N VAL A 119 10.07 -21.24 8.35
CA VAL A 119 11.24 -21.57 9.17
C VAL A 119 12.16 -22.52 8.41
N ALA A 120 13.40 -22.11 8.16
CA ALA A 120 14.45 -22.93 7.58
C ALA A 120 15.69 -23.00 8.50
N LEU A 121 16.62 -23.89 8.19
CA LEU A 121 17.84 -24.10 9.01
C LEU A 121 18.66 -22.81 9.21
N GLY A 122 18.70 -21.93 8.24
CA GLY A 122 19.52 -20.72 8.26
C GLY A 122 18.73 -19.43 8.04
N SER A 123 17.41 -19.46 8.13
CA SER A 123 16.56 -18.26 7.94
C SER A 123 15.16 -18.44 8.50
N LEU A 124 14.52 -17.30 8.79
CA LEU A 124 13.11 -17.16 9.13
C LEU A 124 12.46 -16.18 8.17
N THR A 125 11.21 -16.42 7.80
CA THR A 125 10.39 -15.43 7.11
C THR A 125 9.33 -14.90 8.06
N VAL A 126 9.39 -13.60 8.29
CA VAL A 126 8.50 -12.86 9.20
C VAL A 126 7.47 -12.10 8.37
N GLU A 127 6.20 -12.31 8.67
CA GLU A 127 5.08 -11.51 8.20
C GLU A 127 4.78 -10.43 9.25
N VAL A 128 4.73 -9.19 8.82
CA VAL A 128 4.30 -8.07 9.67
C VAL A 128 3.24 -7.25 8.98
N THR A 129 2.18 -6.92 9.71
CA THR A 129 1.07 -6.09 9.23
C THR A 129 0.85 -4.94 10.20
N GLY A 130 0.65 -3.75 9.65
CA GLY A 130 0.42 -2.55 10.46
C GLY A 130 0.50 -1.26 9.65
N PRO A 131 0.52 -0.11 10.32
CA PRO A 131 0.87 1.16 9.69
C PRO A 131 2.38 1.15 9.33
N THR A 132 2.77 2.04 8.42
CA THR A 132 4.12 2.09 7.84
C THR A 132 5.22 2.22 8.90
N ASP A 133 5.03 3.08 9.90
CA ASP A 133 5.97 3.30 11.01
C ASP A 133 6.26 2.02 11.81
N LYS A 134 5.22 1.20 12.06
CA LYS A 134 5.40 -0.10 12.70
C LYS A 134 6.26 -1.03 11.85
N ILE A 135 5.99 -1.09 10.54
CA ILE A 135 6.74 -1.94 9.61
C ILE A 135 8.20 -1.50 9.53
N ASP A 136 8.44 -0.19 9.43
CA ASP A 136 9.78 0.37 9.37
C ASP A 136 10.58 0.09 10.65
N SER A 137 9.92 0.16 11.81
CA SER A 137 10.53 -0.19 13.09
C SER A 137 10.96 -1.65 13.14
N VAL A 138 10.08 -2.57 12.73
CA VAL A 138 10.41 -4.02 12.69
C VAL A 138 11.55 -4.28 11.71
N VAL A 139 11.47 -3.72 10.49
CA VAL A 139 12.51 -3.87 9.47
C VAL A 139 13.84 -3.31 9.96
N GLY A 140 13.83 -2.18 10.66
CA GLY A 140 15.02 -1.58 11.26
C GLY A 140 15.71 -2.52 12.24
N LEU A 141 14.96 -3.17 13.14
CA LEU A 141 15.49 -4.16 14.09
C LEU A 141 16.01 -5.42 13.38
N LEU A 142 15.26 -5.92 12.39
CA LEU A 142 15.63 -7.15 11.67
C LEU A 142 16.87 -6.96 10.78
N ARG A 143 17.22 -5.73 10.38
CA ARG A 143 18.46 -5.44 9.62
C ARG A 143 19.73 -5.92 10.32
N GLY A 144 19.78 -5.86 11.66
CA GLY A 144 20.92 -6.32 12.44
C GLY A 144 21.24 -7.82 12.28
N TYR A 145 20.26 -8.63 11.90
CA TYR A 145 20.42 -10.08 11.67
C TYR A 145 20.75 -10.42 10.21
N GLY A 146 20.62 -9.45 9.30
CA GLY A 146 20.85 -9.62 7.85
C GLY A 146 19.59 -10.04 7.11
N ILE A 147 18.95 -9.07 6.45
CA ILE A 147 17.79 -9.30 5.58
C ILE A 147 18.28 -9.91 4.27
N LYS A 148 17.74 -11.08 3.91
CA LYS A 148 18.00 -11.76 2.64
C LYS A 148 17.08 -11.28 1.53
N GLU A 149 15.82 -11.07 1.90
CA GLU A 149 14.76 -10.69 0.96
C GLU A 149 13.66 -9.94 1.72
N MET A 150 13.07 -8.96 1.09
CA MET A 150 11.94 -8.23 1.64
C MET A 150 11.00 -7.80 0.52
N VAL A 151 9.71 -7.94 0.77
CA VAL A 151 8.66 -7.41 -0.11
C VAL A 151 7.59 -6.71 0.74
N ARG A 152 7.02 -5.64 0.20
CA ARG A 152 5.94 -4.84 0.83
C ARG A 152 4.81 -4.69 -0.17
N THR A 153 3.58 -4.69 0.32
CA THR A 153 2.38 -4.52 -0.52
C THR A 153 2.13 -3.06 -0.93
N GLY A 154 2.73 -2.12 -0.21
CA GLY A 154 2.27 -0.74 -0.20
C GLY A 154 1.06 -0.56 0.71
N VAL A 155 0.71 0.69 0.96
CA VAL A 155 -0.34 1.08 1.91
C VAL A 155 -1.72 0.90 1.28
N VAL A 156 -2.63 0.26 2.01
CA VAL A 156 -4.08 0.32 1.75
C VAL A 156 -4.73 1.14 2.85
N ALA A 157 -5.68 2.01 2.50
CA ALA A 157 -6.30 2.91 3.45
C ALA A 157 -7.81 3.03 3.24
N VAL A 158 -8.53 3.22 4.35
CA VAL A 158 -9.96 3.58 4.35
C VAL A 158 -10.20 4.67 5.38
N THR A 159 -11.14 5.58 5.12
CA THR A 159 -11.56 6.58 6.10
C THR A 159 -12.24 5.91 7.29
N ARG A 160 -12.06 6.48 8.47
CA ARG A 160 -12.62 5.95 9.73
C ARG A 160 -14.03 6.51 9.98
N GLY A 161 -14.91 5.70 10.55
CA GLY A 161 -16.25 6.10 10.96
C GLY A 161 -17.26 6.28 9.82
N ALA A 162 -18.38 6.95 10.10
CA ALA A 162 -19.51 7.14 9.17
C ALA A 162 -19.26 8.19 8.07
N GLY A 163 -18.08 8.78 7.99
CA GLY A 163 -17.75 9.82 7.00
C GLY A 163 -17.83 9.38 5.53
N VAL A 164 -18.06 8.09 5.28
CA VAL A 164 -18.13 7.51 3.92
C VAL A 164 -19.55 7.13 3.50
N ALA A 165 -20.52 7.13 4.43
CA ALA A 165 -21.86 6.58 4.19
C ALA A 165 -22.69 7.34 3.17
N ALA A 166 -22.33 8.55 2.77
CA ALA A 166 -23.10 9.36 1.83
C ALA A 166 -22.67 9.22 0.36
N ASP A 167 -21.49 8.64 0.09
CA ASP A 167 -21.02 8.61 -1.30
C ASP A 167 -19.90 7.57 -1.49
N SER A 168 -20.27 6.35 -1.83
CA SER A 168 -19.36 5.21 -2.11
C SER A 168 -18.43 5.42 -3.32
N SER A 169 -18.35 6.63 -3.83
CA SER A 169 -17.69 7.02 -5.06
C SER A 169 -16.41 7.85 -4.86
N LYS A 170 -15.78 7.89 -3.66
CA LYS A 170 -14.57 8.71 -3.40
C LYS A 170 -13.26 7.93 -3.48
N LEU A 171 -12.31 8.51 -4.14
CA LEU A 171 -10.92 8.09 -4.27
C LEU A 171 -10.08 8.63 -3.11
N HIS A 172 -9.10 7.86 -2.64
CA HIS A 172 -8.23 8.23 -1.54
C HIS A 172 -6.79 8.39 -2.01
N VAL A 173 -6.26 9.61 -1.99
CA VAL A 173 -4.84 9.92 -2.14
C VAL A 173 -4.30 10.20 -0.74
N VAL A 174 -3.18 9.58 -0.38
CA VAL A 174 -2.41 9.88 0.83
C VAL A 174 -1.15 10.58 0.36
N ALA A 175 -0.93 11.80 0.80
CA ALA A 175 0.28 12.55 0.56
C ALA A 175 1.22 12.45 1.77
#